data_3776c69c8e8f06d36783704894f890a0
#
_entry.id   3776c69c8e8f06d36783704894f890a0
#
_cell.length_a   1.000
_cell.length_b   1.000
_cell.length_c   1.000
_cell.angle_alpha   90.00
_cell.angle_beta   90.00
_cell.angle_gamma   90.00
#
_symmetry.space_group_name_H-M   'P 1'
#
loop_
_entity.id
_entity.type
_entity.pdbx_description
1 polymer ?
#
loop_
_entity_poly.entity_id
_entity_poly.type
_entity_poly.pdbx_seq_one_letter_code
_entity_poly.pdbx_strand_id
1 'polypeptide(L)'
;FQLRYLFMDDPLAYDHEGEENRDFSRLFDLERSLDDLLTISKGRLTNRIKGVASSKQDLSGGKSSLPKTAGEKPQPISEKTSGADRAMNAASLATIERDLSNADLSKVLRRQPICAAVPDTMVRRVFDEYYINIAHLKKMLHTEVNLVSNRWLFSYLTQILDSRMLALLERNPKRYLDNPISLNLNIATLLSEEFTQFDASIKPAVKFSIVIEIQLSDVFADMAAFLAAKSYVQKLGYRVCLDGVTDLSFSQIDRKKLGFDLIKLQWNADIHTDVSSESNQELAEAIKICGANRVILTRCDNRKAIDYGQAMGISLFQGRYLDGLINPKSTVEN
;
A
#
# COMPACT_ATOMS: atom_id res chain seq x y z
N PHE A 1 -2.58 20.92 2.51
CA PHE A 1 -1.28 21.18 3.12
C PHE A 1 -0.23 20.44 2.32
N GLN A 2 0.74 21.14 1.81
CA GLN A 2 1.56 20.64 0.73
C GLN A 2 2.81 19.98 1.32
N LEU A 3 2.89 18.65 1.28
CA LEU A 3 4.19 17.93 1.40
C LEU A 3 5.22 18.51 0.41
N ARG A 4 4.77 19.18 -0.65
CA ARG A 4 5.58 20.00 -1.54
C ARG A 4 6.42 21.03 -0.79
N TYR A 5 5.88 21.67 0.24
CA TYR A 5 6.60 22.71 1.01
C TYR A 5 7.72 22.16 1.88
N LEU A 6 7.58 20.94 2.39
CA LEU A 6 8.60 20.30 3.22
C LEU A 6 9.90 19.97 2.47
N PHE A 7 9.83 19.90 1.13
CA PHE A 7 10.95 19.49 0.28
C PHE A 7 11.36 20.54 -0.76
N MET A 8 10.69 21.70 -0.82
CA MET A 8 10.91 22.68 -1.91
C MET A 8 12.13 23.56 -1.74
N ASP A 9 12.64 23.76 -0.53
CA ASP A 9 13.64 24.82 -0.24
C ASP A 9 14.96 24.31 0.34
N ASP A 10 15.28 23.00 0.26
CA ASP A 10 16.55 22.47 0.74
C ASP A 10 17.47 22.01 -0.40
N PRO A 11 18.37 22.89 -0.90
CA PRO A 11 19.38 22.52 -1.89
C PRO A 11 20.37 21.47 -1.37
N LEU A 12 20.50 21.29 -0.06
CA LEU A 12 21.46 20.38 0.57
C LEU A 12 20.94 18.93 0.67
N ALA A 13 19.63 18.69 0.43
CA ALA A 13 19.08 17.35 0.45
C ALA A 13 19.56 16.47 -0.71
N TYR A 14 20.28 17.03 -1.70
CA TYR A 14 20.67 16.36 -2.94
C TYR A 14 22.14 16.53 -3.32
N ASP A 15 22.99 17.01 -2.42
CA ASP A 15 24.43 17.07 -2.71
C ASP A 15 25.06 15.69 -2.45
N HIS A 16 25.40 15.01 -3.54
CA HIS A 16 25.98 13.67 -3.52
C HIS A 16 27.44 13.60 -3.09
N GLU A 17 28.08 14.73 -2.76
CA GLU A 17 29.52 14.81 -2.47
C GLU A 17 29.90 15.11 -1.02
N GLY A 18 28.94 15.17 -0.07
CA GLY A 18 29.23 15.54 1.31
C GLY A 18 28.62 14.62 2.36
N GLU A 19 29.29 13.53 2.74
CA GLU A 19 28.79 12.57 3.76
C GLU A 19 28.82 13.09 5.22
N GLU A 20 29.30 14.29 5.54
CA GLU A 20 29.66 14.66 6.93
C GLU A 20 28.79 15.74 7.61
N ASN A 21 27.75 16.28 7.01
CA ASN A 21 26.94 17.31 7.70
C ASN A 21 25.45 17.10 7.57
N ARG A 22 24.92 16.03 8.17
CA ARG A 22 23.47 15.86 8.36
C ARG A 22 23.05 16.60 9.61
N ASP A 23 22.53 17.79 9.44
CA ASP A 23 21.90 18.55 10.53
C ASP A 23 20.56 17.90 10.91
N PHE A 24 20.58 17.09 11.97
CA PHE A 24 19.40 16.43 12.52
C PHE A 24 18.37 17.41 13.13
N SER A 25 18.71 18.69 13.33
CA SER A 25 17.78 19.70 13.87
C SER A 25 16.56 19.89 12.97
N ARG A 26 16.71 19.71 11.65
CA ARG A 26 15.62 19.82 10.67
C ARG A 26 14.65 18.65 10.67
N LEU A 27 15.05 17.48 11.20
CA LEU A 27 14.14 16.35 11.41
C LEU A 27 13.10 16.65 12.50
N PHE A 28 13.47 17.39 13.53
CA PHE A 28 12.56 17.85 14.58
C PHE A 28 11.54 18.88 14.06
N ASP A 29 11.93 19.74 13.12
CA ASP A 29 10.99 20.65 12.44
C ASP A 29 10.01 19.88 11.54
N LEU A 30 10.42 18.76 10.98
CA LEU A 30 9.55 17.86 10.20
C LEU A 30 8.49 17.18 11.09
N GLU A 31 8.88 16.65 12.25
CA GLU A 31 7.93 16.05 13.21
C GLU A 31 6.90 17.08 13.70
N ARG A 32 7.36 18.30 14.01
CA ARG A 32 6.49 19.40 14.43
C ARG A 32 5.51 19.80 13.33
N SER A 33 5.94 19.85 12.08
CA SER A 33 5.10 20.12 10.91
C SER A 33 4.09 19.00 10.66
N LEU A 34 4.44 17.75 10.94
CA LEU A 34 3.52 16.60 10.86
C LEU A 34 2.45 16.64 11.95
N ASP A 35 2.79 17.06 13.18
CA ASP A 35 1.84 17.25 14.28
C ASP A 35 0.86 18.38 13.97
N ASP A 36 1.32 19.48 13.39
CA ASP A 36 0.47 20.57 12.91
C ASP A 36 -0.49 20.11 11.81
N LEU A 37 -0.02 19.28 10.86
CA LEU A 37 -0.84 18.67 9.81
C LEU A 37 -1.89 17.72 10.36
N LEU A 38 -1.54 16.89 11.34
CA LEU A 38 -2.47 16.00 12.03
C LEU A 38 -3.54 16.79 12.79
N THR A 39 -3.18 17.90 13.41
CA THR A 39 -4.10 18.79 14.14
C THR A 39 -5.07 19.47 13.20
N ILE A 40 -4.61 19.97 12.05
CA ILE A 40 -5.48 20.58 11.01
C ILE A 40 -6.40 19.52 10.38
N SER A 41 -5.90 18.33 10.12
CA SER A 41 -6.69 17.21 9.60
C SER A 41 -7.79 16.79 10.57
N LYS A 42 -7.47 16.66 11.86
CA LYS A 42 -8.46 16.39 12.92
C LYS A 42 -9.50 17.50 13.02
N GLY A 43 -9.10 18.78 12.92
CA GLY A 43 -10.01 19.93 12.94
C GLY A 43 -11.00 19.92 11.76
N ARG A 44 -10.55 19.57 10.55
CA ARG A 44 -11.42 19.43 9.37
C ARG A 44 -12.38 18.26 9.49
N LEU A 45 -11.94 17.13 10.03
CA LEU A 45 -12.80 15.98 10.29
C LEU A 45 -13.89 16.31 11.31
N THR A 46 -13.54 17.00 12.38
CA THR A 46 -14.47 17.44 13.44
C THR A 46 -15.51 18.44 12.91
N ASN A 47 -15.11 19.35 12.03
CA ASN A 47 -16.04 20.31 11.40
C ASN A 47 -16.98 19.63 10.39
N ARG A 48 -16.51 18.61 9.68
CA ARG A 48 -17.35 17.79 8.78
C ARG A 48 -18.38 16.97 9.57
N ILE A 49 -17.98 16.40 10.70
CA ILE A 49 -18.90 15.66 11.60
C ILE A 49 -19.94 16.61 12.22
N LYS A 50 -19.54 17.81 12.65
CA LYS A 50 -20.47 18.83 13.15
C LYS A 50 -21.46 19.32 12.10
N GLY A 51 -21.01 19.49 10.84
CA GLY A 51 -21.88 19.85 9.72
C GLY A 51 -22.94 18.78 9.42
N VAL A 52 -22.59 17.49 9.53
CA VAL A 52 -23.55 16.37 9.37
C VAL A 52 -24.50 16.23 10.54
N ALA A 53 -24.05 16.57 11.77
CA ALA A 53 -24.91 16.56 12.96
C ALA A 53 -25.94 17.71 12.96
N SER A 54 -25.56 18.88 12.44
CA SER A 54 -26.45 20.04 12.34
C SER A 54 -27.59 19.85 11.33
N SER A 55 -27.43 19.03 10.32
CA SER A 55 -28.46 18.71 9.32
C SER A 55 -29.48 17.65 9.76
N LYS A 56 -29.30 17.03 10.95
CA LYS A 56 -30.21 16.00 11.49
C LYS A 56 -31.13 16.47 12.61
N GLN A 57 -31.10 17.75 12.98
CA GLN A 57 -31.83 18.26 14.15
C GLN A 57 -33.25 18.83 13.86
N ASP A 58 -33.75 18.77 12.62
CA ASP A 58 -35.05 19.33 12.27
C ASP A 58 -36.22 18.33 12.10
N LEU A 59 -36.04 17.07 12.51
CA LEU A 59 -37.14 16.09 12.47
C LEU A 59 -37.16 15.22 13.73
N SER A 60 -37.78 15.65 14.84
CA SER A 60 -38.59 14.80 15.72
C SER A 60 -39.06 15.58 16.97
N GLY A 61 -40.30 16.10 16.90
CA GLY A 61 -41.11 16.33 18.07
C GLY A 61 -41.93 15.08 18.33
N GLY A 62 -41.77 14.45 19.48
CA GLY A 62 -42.58 13.29 19.87
C GLY A 62 -42.19 12.79 21.26
N LYS A 63 -42.95 13.23 22.28
CA LYS A 63 -42.85 12.73 23.67
C LYS A 63 -43.31 11.29 23.73
N SER A 64 -42.58 10.41 24.44
CA SER A 64 -43.19 9.32 25.19
C SER A 64 -42.27 8.81 26.31
N SER A 65 -42.92 8.55 27.42
CA SER A 65 -42.55 8.26 28.78
C SER A 65 -41.83 6.92 28.98
N LEU A 66 -40.89 6.90 29.95
CA LEU A 66 -40.27 5.71 30.55
C LEU A 66 -41.27 4.94 31.46
N PRO A 67 -41.09 3.64 31.60
CA PRO A 67 -41.29 2.98 32.90
C PRO A 67 -39.98 2.36 33.42
N LYS A 68 -39.75 2.56 34.75
CA LYS A 68 -38.76 1.88 35.55
C LYS A 68 -39.27 0.46 35.87
N THR A 69 -38.40 -0.58 35.77
CA THR A 69 -38.52 -1.79 36.58
C THR A 69 -37.16 -2.36 36.89
N ALA A 70 -37.11 -3.01 38.05
CA ALA A 70 -35.98 -3.39 38.85
C ALA A 70 -35.24 -4.65 38.40
N GLY A 71 -33.98 -4.69 38.76
CA GLY A 71 -33.07 -5.72 39.20
C GLY A 71 -33.26 -7.16 38.73
N GLU A 72 -32.28 -7.59 37.88
CA GLU A 72 -31.90 -9.01 37.83
C GLU A 72 -30.37 -9.09 37.61
N LYS A 73 -29.73 -10.01 38.38
CA LYS A 73 -28.29 -10.27 38.33
C LYS A 73 -27.92 -10.93 37.00
N PRO A 74 -26.79 -10.59 36.37
CA PRO A 74 -26.37 -11.27 35.19
C PRO A 74 -25.84 -12.67 35.47
N GLN A 75 -26.48 -13.66 34.87
CA GLN A 75 -25.91 -15.02 34.70
C GLN A 75 -24.89 -14.99 33.55
N PRO A 76 -23.84 -15.84 33.58
CA PRO A 76 -22.89 -15.91 32.50
C PRO A 76 -23.54 -16.50 31.25
N ILE A 77 -23.71 -15.64 30.24
CA ILE A 77 -24.18 -16.05 28.91
C ILE A 77 -23.04 -16.81 28.25
N SER A 78 -23.24 -18.09 28.03
CA SER A 78 -22.42 -18.87 27.11
C SER A 78 -22.71 -18.38 25.69
N GLU A 79 -21.93 -17.42 25.21
CA GLU A 79 -21.98 -16.99 23.81
C GLU A 79 -21.53 -18.13 22.90
N LYS A 80 -22.48 -18.81 22.32
CA LYS A 80 -22.33 -19.45 21.03
C LYS A 80 -22.34 -18.33 19.98
N THR A 81 -21.20 -17.64 19.80
CA THR A 81 -21.01 -16.71 18.69
C THR A 81 -20.75 -17.50 17.43
N SER A 82 -21.75 -17.53 16.58
CA SER A 82 -21.62 -17.86 15.17
C SER A 82 -20.61 -16.92 14.49
N GLY A 83 -19.49 -17.49 13.98
CA GLY A 83 -18.80 -16.99 12.79
C GLY A 83 -18.13 -15.61 12.79
N ALA A 84 -17.92 -14.94 13.94
CA ALA A 84 -17.17 -13.69 13.96
C ALA A 84 -15.67 -13.99 14.11
N ASP A 85 -14.86 -13.54 13.14
CA ASP A 85 -13.41 -13.63 13.21
C ASP A 85 -12.90 -13.00 14.51
N ARG A 86 -12.10 -13.77 15.28
CA ARG A 86 -11.46 -13.29 16.51
C ARG A 86 -10.42 -12.22 16.19
N ALA A 87 -10.39 -11.12 16.94
CA ALA A 87 -9.35 -10.11 16.77
C ALA A 87 -7.96 -10.70 17.05
N MET A 88 -6.97 -10.27 16.22
CA MET A 88 -5.57 -10.66 16.40
C MET A 88 -4.99 -10.05 17.69
N ASN A 89 -4.32 -10.88 18.47
CA ASN A 89 -3.56 -10.49 19.67
C ASN A 89 -2.16 -11.14 19.66
N ALA A 90 -1.32 -10.79 20.62
CA ALA A 90 0.06 -11.29 20.67
C ALA A 90 0.15 -12.82 20.77
N ALA A 91 -0.76 -13.47 21.50
CA ALA A 91 -0.76 -14.93 21.63
C ALA A 91 -1.16 -15.63 20.33
N SER A 92 -2.19 -15.11 19.64
CA SER A 92 -2.58 -15.62 18.32
C SER A 92 -1.50 -15.39 17.28
N LEU A 93 -0.81 -14.24 17.31
CA LEU A 93 0.32 -13.95 16.41
C LEU A 93 1.46 -14.94 16.62
N ALA A 94 1.85 -15.24 17.88
CA ALA A 94 2.89 -16.22 18.19
C ALA A 94 2.53 -17.64 17.70
N THR A 95 1.24 -17.99 17.72
CA THR A 95 0.76 -19.25 17.16
C THR A 95 0.88 -19.25 15.63
N ILE A 96 0.44 -18.18 14.97
CA ILE A 96 0.54 -17.99 13.51
C ILE A 96 1.99 -18.05 13.07
N GLU A 97 2.92 -17.39 13.77
CA GLU A 97 4.35 -17.42 13.47
C GLU A 97 4.92 -18.84 13.51
N ARG A 98 4.57 -19.62 14.53
CA ARG A 98 4.97 -21.03 14.64
C ARG A 98 4.41 -21.87 13.50
N ASP A 99 3.13 -21.68 13.16
CA ASP A 99 2.49 -22.43 12.09
C ASP A 99 3.08 -22.06 10.72
N LEU A 100 3.41 -20.77 10.53
CA LEU A 100 4.14 -20.29 9.36
C LEU A 100 5.51 -20.93 9.22
N SER A 101 6.21 -21.25 10.31
CA SER A 101 7.56 -21.85 10.25
C SER A 101 7.59 -23.14 9.44
N ASN A 102 6.49 -23.89 9.43
CA ASN A 102 6.34 -25.16 8.72
C ASN A 102 5.50 -25.04 7.42
N ALA A 103 4.94 -23.87 7.14
CA ALA A 103 4.03 -23.69 6.02
C ALA A 103 4.78 -23.51 4.68
N ASP A 104 4.24 -24.11 3.62
CA ASP A 104 4.71 -23.89 2.25
C ASP A 104 4.04 -22.64 1.65
N LEU A 105 4.73 -21.49 1.71
CA LEU A 105 4.22 -20.22 1.20
C LEU A 105 4.02 -20.21 -0.31
N SER A 106 4.59 -21.15 -1.08
CA SER A 106 4.37 -21.22 -2.52
C SER A 106 2.89 -21.42 -2.88
N LYS A 107 2.10 -22.00 -1.98
CA LYS A 107 0.66 -22.24 -2.14
C LYS A 107 -0.19 -20.98 -2.02
N VAL A 108 0.28 -19.97 -1.31
CA VAL A 108 -0.42 -18.70 -1.06
C VAL A 108 0.20 -17.50 -1.76
N LEU A 109 1.41 -17.68 -2.34
CA LEU A 109 2.02 -16.70 -3.21
C LEU A 109 1.21 -16.58 -4.51
N ARG A 110 0.84 -15.38 -4.86
CA ARG A 110 0.11 -15.03 -6.07
C ARG A 110 0.89 -14.03 -6.88
N ARG A 111 0.55 -13.93 -8.16
CA ARG A 111 1.10 -12.91 -9.05
C ARG A 111 -0.03 -12.19 -9.77
N GLN A 112 0.14 -10.89 -9.94
CA GLN A 112 -0.75 -10.06 -10.74
C GLN A 112 0.07 -9.25 -11.74
N PRO A 113 -0.29 -9.27 -13.03
CA PRO A 113 0.47 -8.56 -14.05
C PRO A 113 0.22 -7.06 -13.98
N ILE A 114 1.29 -6.30 -14.14
CA ILE A 114 1.26 -4.90 -14.52
C ILE A 114 1.42 -4.84 -16.04
N CYS A 115 0.49 -4.15 -16.71
CA CYS A 115 0.35 -4.16 -18.15
C CYS A 115 0.50 -2.76 -18.74
N ALA A 116 1.11 -2.68 -19.90
CA ALA A 116 1.00 -1.51 -20.76
C ALA A 116 -0.25 -1.63 -21.64
N ALA A 117 -1.12 -0.63 -21.56
CA ALA A 117 -2.31 -0.50 -22.40
C ALA A 117 -2.34 0.91 -23.00
N VAL A 118 -1.87 1.03 -24.22
CA VAL A 118 -1.91 2.27 -25.02
C VAL A 118 -3.07 2.17 -26.01
N PRO A 119 -3.80 3.27 -26.30
CA PRO A 119 -4.87 3.26 -27.31
C PRO A 119 -4.40 2.61 -28.62
N ASP A 120 -5.28 1.89 -29.25
CA ASP A 120 -5.07 1.21 -30.54
C ASP A 120 -3.92 0.20 -30.60
N THR A 121 -3.43 -0.25 -29.41
CA THR A 121 -2.40 -1.29 -29.32
C THR A 121 -2.88 -2.48 -28.47
N MET A 122 -2.25 -3.64 -28.69
CA MET A 122 -2.51 -4.82 -27.83
C MET A 122 -1.96 -4.56 -26.42
N VAL A 123 -2.76 -4.97 -25.43
CA VAL A 123 -2.30 -4.98 -24.04
C VAL A 123 -1.10 -5.89 -23.87
N ARG A 124 -0.04 -5.40 -23.26
CA ARG A 124 1.23 -6.12 -23.09
C ARG A 124 1.65 -6.13 -21.63
N ARG A 125 1.94 -7.32 -21.12
CA ARG A 125 2.53 -7.51 -19.79
C ARG A 125 3.92 -6.87 -19.73
N VAL A 126 4.19 -6.15 -18.65
CA VAL A 126 5.48 -5.46 -18.40
C VAL A 126 6.25 -6.17 -17.31
N PHE A 127 5.63 -6.40 -16.16
CA PHE A 127 6.16 -7.17 -15.03
C PHE A 127 5.02 -7.73 -14.17
N ASP A 128 5.36 -8.59 -13.22
CA ASP A 128 4.39 -9.18 -12.30
C ASP A 128 4.62 -8.73 -10.87
N GLU A 129 3.58 -8.33 -10.18
CA GLU A 129 3.61 -8.21 -8.73
C GLU A 129 3.45 -9.60 -8.09
N TYR A 130 4.38 -9.95 -7.21
CA TYR A 130 4.23 -11.08 -6.29
C TYR A 130 3.71 -10.60 -4.95
N TYR A 131 2.62 -11.22 -4.49
CA TYR A 131 2.01 -10.90 -3.20
C TYR A 131 1.50 -12.16 -2.50
N ILE A 132 1.42 -12.10 -1.17
CA ILE A 132 0.83 -13.17 -0.37
C ILE A 132 -0.66 -12.88 -0.20
N ASN A 133 -1.50 -13.81 -0.65
CA ASN A 133 -2.95 -13.68 -0.50
C ASN A 133 -3.36 -14.01 0.95
N ILE A 134 -3.73 -12.97 1.71
CA ILE A 134 -4.06 -13.08 3.14
C ILE A 134 -5.28 -13.99 3.39
N ALA A 135 -6.28 -13.98 2.51
CA ALA A 135 -7.44 -14.87 2.66
C ALA A 135 -7.07 -16.35 2.48
N HIS A 136 -6.19 -16.66 1.50
CA HIS A 136 -5.66 -18.01 1.34
C HIS A 136 -4.70 -18.40 2.47
N LEU A 137 -3.90 -17.46 2.96
CA LEU A 137 -3.03 -17.66 4.12
C LEU A 137 -3.86 -18.04 5.35
N LYS A 138 -4.94 -17.30 5.63
CA LYS A 138 -5.87 -17.60 6.72
C LYS A 138 -6.43 -19.02 6.61
N LYS A 139 -6.89 -19.43 5.41
CA LYS A 139 -7.39 -20.79 5.15
C LYS A 139 -6.31 -21.86 5.34
N MET A 140 -5.09 -21.61 4.85
CA MET A 140 -3.97 -22.54 4.96
C MET A 140 -3.54 -22.77 6.41
N LEU A 141 -3.60 -21.72 7.24
CA LEU A 141 -3.27 -21.80 8.67
C LEU A 141 -4.45 -22.29 9.52
N HIS A 142 -5.62 -22.59 8.91
CA HIS A 142 -6.84 -23.01 9.61
C HIS A 142 -7.19 -22.11 10.80
N THR A 143 -6.97 -20.79 10.68
CA THR A 143 -7.19 -19.83 11.76
C THR A 143 -8.47 -19.06 11.61
N GLU A 144 -9.21 -18.89 12.72
CA GLU A 144 -10.39 -18.03 12.82
C GLU A 144 -10.02 -16.59 13.26
N VAL A 145 -8.73 -16.25 13.24
CA VAL A 145 -8.24 -14.92 13.59
C VAL A 145 -8.37 -13.98 12.39
N ASN A 146 -8.90 -12.78 12.63
CA ASN A 146 -8.85 -11.71 11.66
C ASN A 146 -7.44 -11.10 11.65
N LEU A 147 -6.63 -11.50 10.68
CA LEU A 147 -5.21 -11.14 10.59
C LEU A 147 -4.98 -9.64 10.45
N VAL A 148 -5.97 -8.89 9.94
CA VAL A 148 -5.86 -7.43 9.69
C VAL A 148 -6.52 -6.58 10.78
N SER A 149 -7.08 -7.18 11.82
CA SER A 149 -7.83 -6.49 12.87
C SER A 149 -7.00 -5.58 13.77
N ASN A 150 -5.69 -5.83 13.85
CA ASN A 150 -4.74 -5.02 14.60
C ASN A 150 -3.58 -4.60 13.68
N ARG A 151 -3.49 -3.30 13.37
CA ARG A 151 -2.51 -2.75 12.42
C ARG A 151 -1.06 -3.06 12.82
N TRP A 152 -0.71 -2.96 14.09
CA TRP A 152 0.65 -3.19 14.56
C TRP A 152 1.07 -4.66 14.46
N LEU A 153 0.19 -5.56 14.91
CA LEU A 153 0.44 -6.99 14.81
C LEU A 153 0.44 -7.45 13.34
N PHE A 154 -0.38 -6.84 12.50
CA PHE A 154 -0.38 -7.11 11.06
C PHE A 154 0.92 -6.64 10.40
N SER A 155 1.43 -5.46 10.75
CA SER A 155 2.74 -4.99 10.26
C SER A 155 3.88 -5.92 10.66
N TYR A 156 3.87 -6.47 11.89
CA TYR A 156 4.84 -7.47 12.30
C TYR A 156 4.67 -8.78 11.53
N LEU A 157 3.43 -9.25 11.33
CA LEU A 157 3.15 -10.45 10.53
C LEU A 157 3.66 -10.28 9.09
N THR A 158 3.47 -9.11 8.47
CA THR A 158 3.94 -8.87 7.10
C THR A 158 5.46 -8.91 7.00
N GLN A 159 6.22 -8.46 8.01
CA GLN A 159 7.68 -8.60 8.05
C GLN A 159 8.13 -10.07 8.09
N ILE A 160 7.43 -10.93 8.85
CA ILE A 160 7.69 -12.37 8.85
C ILE A 160 7.41 -12.96 7.46
N LEU A 161 6.31 -12.55 6.83
CA LEU A 161 5.94 -13.02 5.50
C LEU A 161 6.94 -12.56 4.44
N ASP A 162 7.46 -11.34 4.54
CA ASP A 162 8.50 -10.81 3.65
C ASP A 162 9.76 -11.68 3.71
N SER A 163 10.30 -11.92 4.92
CA SER A 163 11.51 -12.74 5.11
C SER A 163 11.33 -14.14 4.51
N ARG A 164 10.17 -14.73 4.69
CA ARG A 164 9.88 -16.06 4.14
C ARG A 164 9.66 -16.04 2.62
N MET A 165 9.10 -14.96 2.09
CA MET A 165 8.96 -14.76 0.64
C MET A 165 10.36 -14.62 0.00
N LEU A 166 11.25 -13.82 0.57
CA LEU A 166 12.61 -13.68 0.10
C LEU A 166 13.33 -15.04 0.07
N ALA A 167 13.24 -15.83 1.14
CA ALA A 167 13.82 -17.18 1.20
C ALA A 167 13.20 -18.15 0.16
N LEU A 168 11.92 -18.01 -0.17
CA LEU A 168 11.28 -18.81 -1.22
C LEU A 168 11.81 -18.45 -2.61
N LEU A 169 11.97 -17.16 -2.89
CA LEU A 169 12.51 -16.66 -4.17
C LEU A 169 13.97 -17.08 -4.36
N GLU A 170 14.77 -16.99 -3.30
CA GLU A 170 16.17 -17.40 -3.27
C GLU A 170 16.35 -18.89 -3.60
N ARG A 171 15.50 -19.76 -3.03
CA ARG A 171 15.56 -21.21 -3.27
C ARG A 171 15.24 -21.62 -4.71
N ASN A 172 14.44 -20.79 -5.42
CA ASN A 172 13.97 -21.13 -6.77
C ASN A 172 14.05 -19.92 -7.72
N PRO A 173 15.23 -19.31 -7.93
CA PRO A 173 15.36 -18.06 -8.68
C PRO A 173 14.89 -18.21 -10.14
N LYS A 174 15.17 -19.32 -10.80
CA LYS A 174 14.72 -19.60 -12.18
C LYS A 174 13.19 -19.62 -12.32
N ARG A 175 12.47 -20.02 -11.27
CA ARG A 175 11.00 -20.07 -11.29
C ARG A 175 10.38 -18.70 -11.14
N TYR A 176 10.99 -17.84 -10.32
CA TYR A 176 10.35 -16.60 -9.87
C TYR A 176 10.98 -15.34 -10.45
N LEU A 177 12.26 -15.38 -10.85
CA LEU A 177 13.04 -14.20 -11.25
C LEU A 177 13.45 -14.21 -12.74
N ASP A 178 12.89 -15.10 -13.54
CA ASP A 178 13.16 -15.13 -14.99
C ASP A 178 12.52 -13.96 -15.75
N ASN A 179 11.47 -13.37 -15.19
CA ASN A 179 10.79 -12.21 -15.73
C ASN A 179 10.91 -11.03 -14.76
N PRO A 180 10.72 -9.79 -15.22
CA PRO A 180 10.64 -8.64 -14.34
C PRO A 180 9.50 -8.79 -13.34
N ILE A 181 9.76 -8.46 -12.08
CA ILE A 181 8.80 -8.60 -10.97
C ILE A 181 8.76 -7.37 -10.08
N SER A 182 7.70 -7.25 -9.28
CA SER A 182 7.70 -6.39 -8.10
C SER A 182 7.37 -7.18 -6.83
N LEU A 183 7.89 -6.70 -5.71
CA LEU A 183 7.76 -7.28 -4.37
C LEU A 183 7.32 -6.22 -3.39
N ASN A 184 6.22 -6.45 -2.67
CA ASN A 184 5.85 -5.62 -1.52
C ASN A 184 6.75 -5.99 -0.34
N LEU A 185 7.53 -5.03 0.16
CA LEU A 185 8.44 -5.24 1.29
C LEU A 185 8.35 -4.09 2.29
N ASN A 186 8.34 -4.45 3.57
CA ASN A 186 8.43 -3.48 4.66
C ASN A 186 9.82 -2.82 4.69
N ILE A 187 9.89 -1.56 5.11
CA ILE A 187 11.17 -0.84 5.28
C ILE A 187 12.11 -1.59 6.23
N ALA A 188 11.57 -2.15 7.32
CA ALA A 188 12.35 -2.95 8.27
C ALA A 188 12.98 -4.18 7.60
N THR A 189 12.27 -4.84 6.71
CA THR A 189 12.77 -5.99 5.93
C THR A 189 13.93 -5.57 5.02
N LEU A 190 13.84 -4.41 4.37
CA LEU A 190 14.90 -3.91 3.48
C LEU A 190 16.22 -3.61 4.21
N LEU A 191 16.14 -3.33 5.51
CA LEU A 191 17.30 -3.07 6.39
C LEU A 191 17.75 -4.31 7.18
N SER A 192 17.14 -5.47 6.93
CA SER A 192 17.41 -6.71 7.65
C SER A 192 18.54 -7.53 7.02
N GLU A 193 19.02 -8.51 7.79
CA GLU A 193 20.01 -9.47 7.32
C GLU A 193 19.43 -10.40 6.24
N GLU A 194 18.14 -10.75 6.34
CA GLU A 194 17.44 -11.59 5.36
C GLU A 194 17.43 -10.96 3.97
N PHE A 195 17.21 -9.63 3.90
CA PHE A 195 17.30 -8.93 2.62
C PHE A 195 18.74 -8.90 2.08
N THR A 196 19.72 -8.73 2.95
CA THR A 196 21.15 -8.76 2.57
C THR A 196 21.56 -10.13 2.01
N GLN A 197 21.08 -11.22 2.63
CA GLN A 197 21.29 -12.58 2.14
C GLN A 197 20.61 -12.81 0.78
N PHE A 198 19.36 -12.41 0.66
CA PHE A 198 18.63 -12.43 -0.62
C PHE A 198 19.39 -11.67 -1.71
N ASP A 199 19.80 -10.42 -1.43
CA ASP A 199 20.55 -9.59 -2.38
C ASP A 199 21.85 -10.26 -2.85
N ALA A 200 22.59 -10.89 -1.95
CA ALA A 200 23.83 -11.61 -2.27
C ALA A 200 23.58 -12.82 -3.18
N SER A 201 22.40 -13.43 -3.13
CA SER A 201 22.01 -14.56 -3.97
C SER A 201 21.60 -14.14 -5.39
N ILE A 202 21.23 -12.86 -5.61
CA ILE A 202 20.71 -12.36 -6.87
C ILE A 202 21.83 -11.82 -7.76
N LYS A 203 21.85 -12.26 -9.02
CA LYS A 203 22.81 -11.76 -10.01
C LYS A 203 22.59 -10.27 -10.26
N PRO A 204 23.64 -9.44 -10.36
CA PRO A 204 23.51 -7.99 -10.57
C PRO A 204 22.60 -7.63 -11.75
N ALA A 205 22.69 -8.35 -12.87
CA ALA A 205 21.85 -8.08 -14.06
C ALA A 205 20.34 -8.30 -13.81
N VAL A 206 19.95 -9.10 -12.82
CA VAL A 206 18.55 -9.38 -12.48
C VAL A 206 17.98 -8.30 -11.58
N LYS A 207 18.79 -7.66 -10.73
CA LYS A 207 18.34 -6.65 -9.75
C LYS A 207 17.60 -5.51 -10.42
N PHE A 208 18.01 -5.03 -11.59
CA PHE A 208 17.35 -3.98 -12.37
C PHE A 208 15.95 -4.36 -12.86
N SER A 209 15.61 -5.63 -12.88
CA SER A 209 14.28 -6.12 -13.25
C SER A 209 13.37 -6.34 -12.04
N ILE A 210 13.85 -6.09 -10.83
CA ILE A 210 13.07 -6.20 -9.59
C ILE A 210 12.68 -4.79 -9.11
N VAL A 211 11.38 -4.59 -8.90
CA VAL A 211 10.80 -3.38 -8.33
C VAL A 211 10.43 -3.66 -6.88
N ILE A 212 10.93 -2.87 -5.94
CA ILE A 212 10.54 -2.93 -4.53
C ILE A 212 9.39 -1.96 -4.29
N GLU A 213 8.26 -2.47 -3.86
CA GLU A 213 7.08 -1.67 -3.54
C GLU A 213 7.06 -1.36 -2.04
N ILE A 214 6.98 -0.06 -1.70
CA ILE A 214 6.94 0.45 -0.33
C ILE A 214 5.59 1.15 -0.13
N GLN A 215 4.90 0.81 0.94
CA GLN A 215 3.61 1.42 1.26
C GLN A 215 3.78 2.88 1.71
N LEU A 216 2.91 3.76 1.24
CA LEU A 216 2.87 5.18 1.64
C LEU A 216 2.80 5.35 3.17
N SER A 217 2.04 4.47 3.85
CA SER A 217 1.94 4.47 5.31
C SER A 217 3.27 4.26 6.02
N ASP A 218 4.15 3.43 5.45
CA ASP A 218 5.43 3.08 6.05
C ASP A 218 6.46 4.21 5.84
N VAL A 219 6.39 4.87 4.68
CA VAL A 219 7.19 6.08 4.40
C VAL A 219 6.92 7.17 5.44
N PHE A 220 5.64 7.39 5.79
CA PHE A 220 5.26 8.40 6.79
C PHE A 220 5.46 7.94 8.24
N ALA A 221 5.52 6.63 8.49
CA ALA A 221 5.77 6.11 9.83
C ALA A 221 7.21 6.37 10.28
N ASP A 222 8.18 6.25 9.35
CA ASP A 222 9.60 6.50 9.62
C ASP A 222 10.31 6.96 8.33
N MET A 223 10.35 8.26 8.13
CA MET A 223 10.97 8.89 6.96
C MET A 223 12.49 8.65 6.93
N ALA A 224 13.16 8.61 8.08
CA ALA A 224 14.61 8.41 8.15
C ALA A 224 14.97 6.97 7.74
N ALA A 225 14.26 5.99 8.28
CA ALA A 225 14.43 4.60 7.89
C ALA A 225 14.09 4.38 6.40
N PHE A 226 13.04 5.04 5.89
CA PHE A 226 12.70 5.00 4.47
C PHE A 226 13.84 5.52 3.59
N LEU A 227 14.38 6.70 3.87
CA LEU A 227 15.45 7.29 3.07
C LEU A 227 16.71 6.41 3.08
N ALA A 228 17.05 5.82 4.23
CA ALA A 228 18.16 4.89 4.35
C ALA A 228 17.92 3.61 3.52
N ALA A 229 16.76 2.97 3.67
CA ALA A 229 16.40 1.76 2.94
C ALA A 229 16.34 2.01 1.44
N LYS A 230 15.69 3.09 0.99
CA LYS A 230 15.61 3.47 -0.42
C LYS A 230 17.01 3.67 -1.02
N SER A 231 17.85 4.48 -0.35
CA SER A 231 19.22 4.71 -0.83
C SER A 231 20.02 3.42 -0.92
N TYR A 232 19.87 2.53 0.06
CA TYR A 232 20.51 1.23 0.08
C TYR A 232 20.09 0.36 -1.12
N VAL A 233 18.78 0.13 -1.32
CA VAL A 233 18.30 -0.76 -2.39
C VAL A 233 18.56 -0.20 -3.78
N GLN A 234 18.48 1.12 -3.97
CA GLN A 234 18.79 1.75 -5.27
C GLN A 234 20.30 1.65 -5.60
N LYS A 235 21.20 1.77 -4.61
CA LYS A 235 22.63 1.52 -4.80
C LYS A 235 22.93 0.08 -5.22
N LEU A 236 22.11 -0.88 -4.79
CA LEU A 236 22.21 -2.28 -5.19
C LEU A 236 21.63 -2.57 -6.59
N GLY A 237 20.94 -1.59 -7.19
CA GLY A 237 20.38 -1.67 -8.54
C GLY A 237 18.90 -2.02 -8.61
N TYR A 238 18.18 -2.07 -7.48
CA TYR A 238 16.73 -2.24 -7.47
C TYR A 238 16.02 -0.94 -7.84
N ARG A 239 14.81 -1.08 -8.40
CA ARG A 239 13.88 0.04 -8.59
C ARG A 239 12.94 0.12 -7.40
N VAL A 240 12.44 1.32 -7.11
CA VAL A 240 11.53 1.55 -5.98
C VAL A 240 10.22 2.15 -6.47
N CYS A 241 9.11 1.56 -6.03
CA CYS A 241 7.74 2.00 -6.32
C CYS A 241 7.03 2.40 -5.03
N LEU A 242 6.35 3.53 -5.04
CA LEU A 242 5.47 3.94 -3.95
C LEU A 242 4.08 3.36 -4.17
N ASP A 243 3.58 2.58 -3.23
CA ASP A 243 2.22 2.01 -3.25
C ASP A 243 1.29 2.65 -2.22
N GLY A 244 -0.02 2.46 -2.39
CA GLY A 244 -1.04 2.98 -1.48
C GLY A 244 -1.40 4.44 -1.70
N VAL A 245 -1.04 5.03 -2.84
CA VAL A 245 -1.37 6.42 -3.16
C VAL A 245 -2.79 6.52 -3.72
N THR A 246 -3.55 7.47 -3.18
CA THR A 246 -4.90 7.83 -3.65
C THR A 246 -4.87 9.17 -4.39
N ASP A 247 -5.96 9.51 -5.09
CA ASP A 247 -6.18 10.83 -5.70
C ASP A 247 -5.93 11.99 -4.72
N LEU A 248 -6.39 11.84 -3.47
CA LEU A 248 -6.24 12.86 -2.43
C LEU A 248 -4.78 13.09 -2.01
N SER A 249 -3.96 12.06 -2.06
CA SER A 249 -2.56 12.13 -1.65
C SER A 249 -1.59 12.36 -2.82
N PHE A 250 -2.00 12.05 -4.05
CA PHE A 250 -1.12 12.05 -5.21
C PHE A 250 -0.51 13.43 -5.50
N SER A 251 -1.31 14.49 -5.46
CA SER A 251 -0.84 15.87 -5.70
C SER A 251 0.13 16.39 -4.64
N GLN A 252 0.18 15.72 -3.47
CA GLN A 252 1.07 16.07 -2.36
C GLN A 252 2.43 15.37 -2.45
N ILE A 253 2.60 14.43 -3.41
CA ILE A 253 3.78 13.59 -3.51
C ILE A 253 4.67 14.07 -4.66
N ASP A 254 5.86 14.54 -4.36
CA ASP A 254 6.88 14.78 -5.37
C ASP A 254 7.74 13.51 -5.55
N ARG A 255 7.36 12.70 -6.55
CA ARG A 255 8.03 11.45 -6.87
C ARG A 255 9.54 11.63 -7.08
N LYS A 256 9.94 12.68 -7.81
CA LYS A 256 11.34 12.90 -8.16
C LYS A 256 12.17 13.24 -6.93
N LYS A 257 11.67 14.12 -6.06
CA LYS A 257 12.34 14.48 -4.81
C LYS A 257 12.41 13.32 -3.82
N LEU A 258 11.34 12.54 -3.71
CA LEU A 258 11.34 11.32 -2.90
C LEU A 258 12.18 10.20 -3.54
N GLY A 259 12.55 10.32 -4.83
CA GLY A 259 13.41 9.38 -5.52
C GLY A 259 12.76 8.04 -5.85
N PHE A 260 11.44 7.99 -6.02
CA PHE A 260 10.75 6.80 -6.52
C PHE A 260 10.84 6.68 -8.03
N ASP A 261 11.04 5.46 -8.53
CA ASP A 261 11.03 5.15 -9.96
C ASP A 261 9.60 5.10 -10.50
N LEU A 262 8.66 4.58 -9.71
CA LEU A 262 7.26 4.39 -10.05
C LEU A 262 6.36 4.80 -8.88
N ILE A 263 5.08 5.10 -9.18
CA ILE A 263 4.01 5.31 -8.20
C ILE A 263 2.78 4.52 -8.61
N LYS A 264 2.15 3.81 -7.68
CA LYS A 264 0.85 3.17 -7.83
C LYS A 264 -0.26 4.09 -7.34
N LEU A 265 -1.11 4.56 -8.27
CA LEU A 265 -2.31 5.35 -7.99
C LEU A 265 -3.52 4.42 -7.96
N GLN A 266 -4.28 4.45 -6.88
CA GLN A 266 -5.50 3.63 -6.76
C GLN A 266 -6.66 4.30 -7.49
N TRP A 267 -7.25 3.59 -8.46
CA TRP A 267 -8.49 4.02 -9.09
C TRP A 267 -9.68 3.82 -8.15
N ASN A 268 -10.57 4.81 -8.12
CA ASN A 268 -11.82 4.78 -7.38
C ASN A 268 -12.98 5.15 -8.33
N ALA A 269 -13.91 4.22 -8.53
CA ALA A 269 -15.04 4.38 -9.44
C ALA A 269 -15.98 5.53 -9.07
N ASP A 270 -16.06 5.91 -7.79
CA ASP A 270 -16.96 6.93 -7.30
C ASP A 270 -16.43 8.36 -7.54
N ILE A 271 -15.12 8.50 -7.65
CA ILE A 271 -14.44 9.80 -7.75
C ILE A 271 -14.00 10.06 -9.20
N HIS A 272 -13.52 9.01 -9.89
CA HIS A 272 -12.90 9.11 -11.20
C HIS A 272 -13.91 8.86 -12.33
N THR A 273 -15.06 9.53 -12.30
CA THR A 273 -16.12 9.36 -13.30
C THR A 273 -16.14 10.46 -14.35
N ASP A 274 -15.72 11.67 -14.01
CA ASP A 274 -15.72 12.83 -14.90
C ASP A 274 -14.32 13.45 -14.99
N VAL A 275 -13.64 13.21 -16.13
CA VAL A 275 -12.29 13.74 -16.40
C VAL A 275 -12.27 15.26 -16.48
N SER A 276 -13.42 15.89 -16.77
CA SER A 276 -13.53 17.36 -16.90
C SER A 276 -13.68 18.08 -15.58
N SER A 277 -13.92 17.38 -14.47
CA SER A 277 -14.05 18.00 -13.16
C SER A 277 -12.73 18.69 -12.72
N GLU A 278 -12.84 19.77 -11.96
CA GLU A 278 -11.68 20.54 -11.47
C GLU A 278 -10.69 19.65 -10.72
N SER A 279 -11.19 18.77 -9.85
CA SER A 279 -10.36 17.80 -9.11
C SER A 279 -9.58 16.84 -10.03
N ASN A 280 -10.20 16.40 -11.12
CA ASN A 280 -9.54 15.51 -12.08
C ASN A 280 -8.55 16.27 -12.98
N GLN A 281 -8.77 17.55 -13.24
CA GLN A 281 -7.79 18.40 -13.97
C GLN A 281 -6.54 18.62 -13.10
N GLU A 282 -6.69 18.89 -11.81
CA GLU A 282 -5.57 18.97 -10.85
C GLU A 282 -4.78 17.66 -10.79
N LEU A 283 -5.49 16.54 -10.73
CA LEU A 283 -4.87 15.21 -10.73
C LEU A 283 -4.13 14.96 -12.06
N ALA A 284 -4.71 15.31 -13.21
CA ALA A 284 -4.07 15.15 -14.50
C ALA A 284 -2.77 15.96 -14.61
N GLU A 285 -2.76 17.19 -14.12
CA GLU A 285 -1.53 18.00 -14.11
C GLU A 285 -0.48 17.42 -13.14
N ALA A 286 -0.89 16.92 -11.97
CA ALA A 286 0.00 16.24 -11.04
C ALA A 286 0.61 14.97 -11.66
N ILE A 287 -0.16 14.18 -12.40
CA ILE A 287 0.30 13.00 -13.14
C ILE A 287 1.33 13.40 -14.19
N LYS A 288 1.08 14.46 -14.95
CA LYS A 288 2.00 14.97 -15.96
C LYS A 288 3.33 15.44 -15.35
N ILE A 289 3.30 16.16 -14.23
CA ILE A 289 4.49 16.59 -13.49
C ILE A 289 5.27 15.38 -12.96
N CYS A 290 4.56 14.39 -12.42
CA CYS A 290 5.13 13.12 -11.96
C CYS A 290 5.82 12.35 -13.10
N GLY A 291 5.31 12.47 -14.32
CA GLY A 291 5.64 11.66 -15.48
C GLY A 291 4.63 10.52 -15.63
N ALA A 292 3.67 10.66 -16.56
CA ALA A 292 2.55 9.73 -16.73
C ALA A 292 3.00 8.27 -16.98
N ASN A 293 4.14 8.05 -17.61
CA ASN A 293 4.76 6.74 -17.84
C ASN A 293 5.43 6.14 -16.57
N ARG A 294 5.39 6.85 -15.45
CA ARG A 294 5.88 6.40 -14.14
C ARG A 294 4.74 6.12 -13.16
N VAL A 295 3.50 6.33 -13.61
CA VAL A 295 2.31 6.07 -12.82
C VAL A 295 1.67 4.75 -13.27
N ILE A 296 1.37 3.88 -12.32
CA ILE A 296 0.61 2.65 -12.50
C ILE A 296 -0.78 2.88 -11.91
N LEU A 297 -1.83 2.85 -12.73
CA LEU A 297 -3.19 2.89 -12.22
C LEU A 297 -3.59 1.49 -11.75
N THR A 298 -3.91 1.36 -10.46
CA THR A 298 -4.26 0.07 -9.84
C THR A 298 -5.76 -0.05 -9.61
N ARG A 299 -6.24 -1.25 -9.27
CA ARG A 299 -7.68 -1.58 -9.11
C ARG A 299 -8.49 -1.39 -10.39
N CYS A 300 -7.87 -1.58 -11.55
CA CYS A 300 -8.54 -1.52 -12.84
C CYS A 300 -9.36 -2.79 -13.07
N ASP A 301 -10.53 -2.87 -12.44
CA ASP A 301 -11.40 -4.04 -12.46
C ASP A 301 -12.44 -4.01 -13.60
N ASN A 302 -12.46 -2.93 -14.39
CA ASN A 302 -13.33 -2.76 -15.54
C ASN A 302 -12.70 -1.85 -16.60
N ARG A 303 -13.31 -1.78 -17.79
CA ARG A 303 -12.85 -0.97 -18.92
C ARG A 303 -12.82 0.52 -18.61
N LYS A 304 -13.74 1.03 -17.80
CA LYS A 304 -13.80 2.47 -17.46
C LYS A 304 -12.53 2.96 -16.77
N ALA A 305 -11.92 2.12 -15.92
CA ALA A 305 -10.64 2.44 -15.28
C ALA A 305 -9.51 2.64 -16.30
N ILE A 306 -9.48 1.81 -17.34
CA ILE A 306 -8.48 1.92 -18.41
C ILE A 306 -8.71 3.20 -19.21
N ASP A 307 -9.96 3.44 -19.66
CA ASP A 307 -10.32 4.63 -20.45
C ASP A 307 -10.01 5.92 -19.66
N TYR A 308 -10.32 5.95 -18.36
CA TYR A 308 -9.97 7.06 -17.49
C TYR A 308 -8.45 7.28 -17.38
N GLY A 309 -7.68 6.23 -17.10
CA GLY A 309 -6.22 6.33 -17.00
C GLY A 309 -5.57 6.77 -18.29
N GLN A 310 -6.05 6.27 -19.45
CA GLN A 310 -5.58 6.69 -20.79
C GLN A 310 -5.88 8.17 -21.03
N ALA A 311 -7.06 8.68 -20.65
CA ALA A 311 -7.40 10.09 -20.72
C ALA A 311 -6.50 10.98 -19.85
N MET A 312 -5.99 10.44 -18.72
CA MET A 312 -4.98 11.09 -17.86
C MET A 312 -3.53 10.93 -18.38
N GLY A 313 -3.33 10.25 -19.50
CA GLY A 313 -2.01 9.99 -20.11
C GLY A 313 -1.26 8.81 -19.46
N ILE A 314 -1.89 8.03 -18.58
CA ILE A 314 -1.31 6.84 -17.98
C ILE A 314 -1.30 5.71 -19.00
N SER A 315 -0.21 4.94 -19.04
CA SER A 315 -0.05 3.78 -19.92
C SER A 315 0.17 2.46 -19.17
N LEU A 316 0.38 2.49 -17.84
CA LEU A 316 0.61 1.31 -17.01
C LEU A 316 -0.60 1.07 -16.11
N PHE A 317 -1.08 -0.17 -16.10
CA PHE A 317 -2.32 -0.55 -15.43
C PHE A 317 -2.18 -1.88 -14.71
N GLN A 318 -2.93 -2.04 -13.60
CA GLN A 318 -3.03 -3.27 -12.85
C GLN A 318 -4.47 -3.47 -12.36
N GLY A 319 -5.02 -4.69 -12.52
CA GLY A 319 -6.36 -5.02 -12.05
C GLY A 319 -6.97 -6.22 -12.76
N ARG A 320 -8.08 -6.73 -12.20
CA ARG A 320 -8.73 -7.97 -12.67
C ARG A 320 -9.19 -7.91 -14.13
N TYR A 321 -9.53 -6.72 -14.64
CA TYR A 321 -9.91 -6.59 -16.04
C TYR A 321 -8.75 -6.98 -16.98
N LEU A 322 -7.52 -6.59 -16.63
CA LEU A 322 -6.33 -6.91 -17.42
C LEU A 322 -5.93 -8.38 -17.28
N ASP A 323 -6.13 -8.96 -16.10
CA ASP A 323 -5.90 -10.39 -15.87
C ASP A 323 -6.73 -11.23 -16.85
N GLY A 324 -8.01 -10.85 -17.06
CA GLY A 324 -8.90 -11.49 -18.01
C GLY A 324 -8.50 -11.32 -19.47
N LEU A 325 -7.88 -10.20 -19.84
CA LEU A 325 -7.41 -9.94 -21.21
C LEU A 325 -6.15 -10.73 -21.57
N ILE A 326 -5.22 -10.88 -20.60
CA ILE A 326 -3.94 -11.58 -20.82
C ILE A 326 -4.08 -13.09 -20.64
N ASN A 327 -4.93 -13.54 -19.71
CA ASN A 327 -5.16 -14.94 -19.40
C ASN A 327 -6.66 -15.31 -19.50
N PRO A 328 -7.24 -15.36 -20.69
CA PRO A 328 -8.68 -15.58 -20.86
C PRO A 328 -9.20 -16.91 -20.29
N LYS A 329 -8.30 -17.85 -19.94
CA LYS A 329 -8.66 -19.15 -19.35
C LYS A 329 -8.76 -19.17 -17.82
N SER A 330 -8.34 -18.11 -17.12
CA SER A 330 -8.35 -18.07 -15.65
C SER A 330 -9.63 -17.47 -15.03
N THR A 331 -10.58 -17.02 -15.86
CA THR A 331 -11.82 -16.35 -15.42
C THR A 331 -12.99 -17.34 -15.14
N VAL A 332 -12.77 -18.64 -15.32
CA VAL A 332 -13.85 -19.67 -15.20
C VAL A 332 -13.81 -20.41 -13.85
N GLU A 333 -12.79 -20.22 -13.02
CA GLU A 333 -12.67 -20.86 -11.70
C GLU A 333 -12.52 -19.82 -10.58
N ASN A 334 -13.64 -19.18 -10.20
CA ASN A 334 -13.81 -18.53 -8.91
C ASN A 334 -15.26 -18.64 -8.43
#